data_3278dda9c0d561363220c92a4f5db52d
#
_entry.id   3278dda9c0d561363220c92a4f5db52d
#
_cell.length_a   1.000
_cell.length_b   1.000
_cell.length_c   1.000
_cell.angle_alpha   90.00
_cell.angle_beta   90.00
_cell.angle_gamma   90.00
#
_symmetry.space_group_name_H-M   'P 1'
#
loop_
_entity.id
_entity.type
_entity.pdbx_description
1 polymer ?
#
loop_
_entity_poly.entity_id
_entity_poly.type
_entity_poly.pdbx_seq_one_letter_code
_entity_poly.pdbx_strand_id
1 'polypeptide(L)'
;MKKSELTFLLTLMMLYGCSGTDEISVNSGSVDDYAEVQNLKERAFDHFINGSLAQNQGDYSTAVAEFSKALETDTSSGIFFALGKNYLALNKLSSALKFSRLAVEYDSTEIEYYNLLADIYIHARANDSAAVVLEKVLQIYPDEVNTYYKLARIYEEDKPLLAIKIYEDLTKIIGPDWNVLLHISELYEKVGYSEEATKSLEKLRSLDPSNLALQKLIIDFYQRNQKYDEAIKMLDDIIELRPDDLDAREQKALIFIAQNKWEEAAEQYNYFLNQPSVPLEIKISIGASYFAKEVTDSSIMPLAKEFFETIDRDTSDWQVKLYLGAIAISQREDSVAIENFKYVTENASWNVEAWVRLGGLYFDNRKYEEAEKLMTEAIQSFPHEYAVNLILGLSLAQQGKNNLAKDYLKKSTEINPQDVNSLSAYGFTLSQLNENEEAAKYLERALVLEPDNVNLLAQLGLIYNNMNKMVESDSLYERALRIDPENALVNNNYAYSLSERGLQLERALQMVKISIEADALNSSYLDTIGWVYYKLGEYDKALPFIQQAIEVGGESSIMLEHLGDILFMQGSRDQALEIWKKALELDSANENLIQKVKTGVI
;
A
#
# COMPACT_ATOMS: atom_id res chain seq x y z
N MET A 1 4.30 -35.20 46.85
CA MET A 1 5.67 -35.53 46.43
C MET A 1 6.21 -36.62 47.32
N LYS A 2 6.71 -37.65 46.72
CA LYS A 2 6.78 -38.97 47.28
C LYS A 2 8.07 -39.21 48.09
N LYS A 3 7.95 -40.06 49.13
CA LYS A 3 8.99 -40.52 50.08
C LYS A 3 10.30 -41.07 49.44
N SER A 4 10.49 -41.02 48.13
CA SER A 4 11.66 -41.58 47.46
C SER A 4 12.86 -40.62 47.33
N GLU A 5 12.65 -39.29 47.46
CA GLU A 5 13.76 -38.33 47.30
C GLU A 5 14.52 -38.10 48.60
N LEU A 6 13.89 -38.31 49.74
CA LEU A 6 14.55 -38.14 51.03
C LEU A 6 15.56 -39.28 51.34
N THR A 7 15.37 -40.46 50.75
CA THR A 7 16.25 -41.61 50.95
C THR A 7 17.52 -41.52 50.11
N PHE A 8 17.49 -40.81 48.98
CA PHE A 8 18.64 -40.64 48.10
C PHE A 8 19.66 -39.61 48.65
N LEU A 9 19.17 -38.56 49.32
CA LEU A 9 20.05 -37.55 49.95
C LEU A 9 20.82 -38.09 51.16
N LEU A 10 20.25 -39.03 51.93
CA LEU A 10 20.91 -39.66 53.06
C LEU A 10 21.95 -40.75 52.66
N THR A 11 21.79 -41.38 51.50
CA THR A 11 22.73 -42.39 51.01
C THR A 11 23.98 -41.79 50.33
N LEU A 12 23.89 -40.56 49.79
CA LEU A 12 25.06 -39.88 49.21
C LEU A 12 26.01 -39.29 50.24
N MET A 13 25.52 -38.99 51.47
CA MET A 13 26.37 -38.51 52.58
C MET A 13 27.21 -39.59 53.28
N MET A 14 26.99 -40.90 53.00
CA MET A 14 27.74 -41.95 53.64
C MET A 14 28.89 -42.52 52.81
N LEU A 15 29.11 -42.04 51.55
CA LEU A 15 30.11 -42.61 50.66
C LEU A 15 31.36 -41.75 50.41
N TYR A 16 31.43 -40.53 50.99
CA TYR A 16 32.63 -39.68 50.90
C TYR A 16 33.16 -39.34 52.30
N GLY A 17 33.55 -40.35 53.02
CA GLY A 17 34.32 -40.28 54.26
C GLY A 17 35.66 -40.95 54.09
N CYS A 18 36.71 -40.17 54.14
CA CYS A 18 38.09 -40.57 54.46
C CYS A 18 38.92 -41.29 53.40
N SER A 19 39.74 -40.59 52.66
CA SER A 19 41.13 -41.01 52.45
C SER A 19 42.04 -39.78 52.32
N GLY A 20 42.69 -39.48 53.41
CA GLY A 20 43.75 -38.51 53.51
C GLY A 20 44.49 -38.75 54.80
N THR A 21 45.33 -39.75 54.82
CA THR A 21 46.24 -39.99 55.95
C THR A 21 47.49 -39.16 55.71
N ASP A 22 47.52 -37.95 56.25
CA ASP A 22 48.79 -37.31 56.59
C ASP A 22 49.06 -37.57 58.07
N GLU A 23 50.15 -38.31 58.33
CA GLU A 23 50.70 -38.49 59.69
C GLU A 23 51.16 -37.16 60.24
N ILE A 24 50.25 -36.55 61.03
CA ILE A 24 50.65 -35.44 61.91
C ILE A 24 51.09 -36.07 63.24
N SER A 25 52.37 -35.85 63.58
CA SER A 25 52.97 -36.15 64.87
C SER A 25 52.08 -35.69 66.03
N VAL A 26 51.51 -36.66 66.77
CA VAL A 26 50.67 -36.37 67.92
C VAL A 26 51.54 -35.79 69.05
N ASN A 27 51.40 -34.52 69.25
CA ASN A 27 51.81 -33.90 70.48
C ASN A 27 50.60 -34.08 71.44
N SER A 28 50.81 -34.63 72.67
CA SER A 28 49.85 -35.01 73.64
C SER A 28 48.98 -33.85 74.11
N GLY A 29 47.84 -33.58 73.43
CA GLY A 29 46.75 -32.79 73.89
C GLY A 29 45.85 -33.64 74.78
N SER A 30 45.36 -33.07 75.84
CA SER A 30 44.53 -33.76 76.84
C SER A 30 43.21 -34.27 76.23
N VAL A 31 42.62 -35.36 76.81
CA VAL A 31 41.31 -35.92 76.39
C VAL A 31 40.18 -34.87 76.38
N ASP A 32 40.32 -33.80 77.14
CA ASP A 32 39.40 -32.66 77.19
C ASP A 32 39.47 -31.81 75.88
N ASP A 33 40.63 -31.62 75.23
CA ASP A 33 40.75 -30.90 73.98
C ASP A 33 40.05 -31.65 72.85
N TYR A 34 40.10 -32.97 72.79
CA TYR A 34 39.38 -33.79 71.84
C TYR A 34 37.83 -33.74 72.02
N ALA A 35 37.38 -33.72 73.22
CA ALA A 35 35.95 -33.61 73.56
C ALA A 35 35.41 -32.21 73.22
N GLU A 36 36.19 -31.15 73.38
CA GLU A 36 35.82 -29.78 73.07
C GLU A 36 35.77 -29.57 71.54
N VAL A 37 36.74 -30.05 70.79
CA VAL A 37 36.75 -30.01 69.31
C VAL A 37 35.60 -30.79 68.74
N GLN A 38 35.27 -31.98 69.29
CA GLN A 38 34.10 -32.79 68.90
C GLN A 38 32.77 -32.04 69.12
N ASN A 39 32.63 -31.40 70.26
CA ASN A 39 31.45 -30.61 70.64
C ASN A 39 31.30 -29.36 69.70
N LEU A 40 32.38 -28.72 69.32
CA LEU A 40 32.39 -27.60 68.38
C LEU A 40 31.94 -28.05 67.00
N LYS A 41 32.42 -29.21 66.51
CA LYS A 41 31.98 -29.79 65.24
C LYS A 41 30.52 -30.19 65.24
N GLU A 42 30.01 -30.78 66.32
CA GLU A 42 28.61 -31.11 66.44
C GLU A 42 27.71 -29.86 66.42
N ARG A 43 28.10 -28.77 67.08
CA ARG A 43 27.39 -27.50 67.03
C ARG A 43 27.44 -26.87 65.64
N ALA A 44 28.57 -26.92 64.94
CA ALA A 44 28.66 -26.46 63.56
C ALA A 44 27.69 -27.24 62.66
N PHE A 45 27.60 -28.55 62.84
CA PHE A 45 26.71 -29.42 62.08
C PHE A 45 25.24 -29.10 62.38
N ASP A 46 24.87 -28.90 63.65
CA ASP A 46 23.51 -28.50 64.02
C ASP A 46 23.09 -27.17 63.39
N HIS A 47 23.97 -26.17 63.41
CA HIS A 47 23.73 -24.90 62.73
C HIS A 47 23.65 -25.05 61.24
N PHE A 48 24.46 -25.93 60.63
CA PHE A 48 24.38 -26.22 59.19
C PHE A 48 23.05 -26.88 58.81
N ILE A 49 22.55 -27.82 59.59
CA ILE A 49 21.25 -28.45 59.39
C ILE A 49 20.13 -27.41 59.51
N ASN A 50 20.15 -26.57 60.56
CA ASN A 50 19.15 -25.52 60.78
C ASN A 50 19.17 -24.50 59.62
N GLY A 51 20.36 -24.11 59.14
CA GLY A 51 20.51 -23.24 57.99
C GLY A 51 19.95 -23.87 56.71
N SER A 52 20.21 -25.18 56.50
CA SER A 52 19.69 -25.91 55.35
C SER A 52 18.16 -26.05 55.39
N LEU A 53 17.58 -26.24 56.57
CA LEU A 53 16.15 -26.26 56.75
C LEU A 53 15.50 -24.91 56.44
N ALA A 54 16.06 -23.83 56.96
CA ALA A 54 15.60 -22.47 56.69
C ALA A 54 15.72 -22.13 55.19
N GLN A 55 16.82 -22.52 54.55
CA GLN A 55 17.00 -22.37 53.08
C GLN A 55 15.90 -23.09 52.28
N ASN A 56 15.56 -24.32 52.65
CA ASN A 56 14.51 -25.11 52.00
C ASN A 56 13.10 -24.52 52.24
N GLN A 57 12.91 -23.75 53.30
CA GLN A 57 11.68 -23.02 53.59
C GLN A 57 11.63 -21.66 52.89
N GLY A 58 12.71 -21.25 52.20
CA GLY A 58 12.83 -19.93 51.55
C GLY A 58 13.19 -18.80 52.52
N ASP A 59 13.47 -19.08 53.79
CA ASP A 59 13.95 -18.10 54.75
C ASP A 59 15.48 -17.97 54.65
N TYR A 60 15.92 -17.31 53.60
CA TYR A 60 17.32 -17.12 53.32
C TYR A 60 18.05 -16.24 54.34
N SER A 61 17.31 -15.38 55.06
CA SER A 61 17.87 -14.54 56.11
C SER A 61 18.26 -15.36 57.35
N THR A 62 17.36 -16.24 57.81
CA THR A 62 17.65 -17.18 58.88
C THR A 62 18.71 -18.19 58.45
N ALA A 63 18.65 -18.67 57.22
CA ALA A 63 19.68 -19.56 56.69
C ALA A 63 21.08 -18.95 56.75
N VAL A 64 21.25 -17.69 56.32
CA VAL A 64 22.52 -16.96 56.45
C VAL A 64 22.98 -16.83 57.89
N ALA A 65 22.07 -16.53 58.84
CA ALA A 65 22.43 -16.40 60.23
C ALA A 65 22.94 -17.73 60.81
N GLU A 66 22.25 -18.84 60.52
CA GLU A 66 22.65 -20.17 61.02
C GLU A 66 23.94 -20.66 60.31
N PHE A 67 24.11 -20.51 59.01
CA PHE A 67 25.38 -20.84 58.35
C PHE A 67 26.54 -19.95 58.81
N SER A 68 26.28 -18.70 59.21
CA SER A 68 27.32 -17.83 59.78
C SER A 68 27.78 -18.33 61.15
N LYS A 69 26.88 -18.85 61.98
CA LYS A 69 27.24 -19.49 63.25
C LYS A 69 28.01 -20.78 63.04
N ALA A 70 27.62 -21.58 62.06
CA ALA A 70 28.38 -22.77 61.68
C ALA A 70 29.81 -22.41 61.27
N LEU A 71 29.99 -21.29 60.57
CA LEU A 71 31.30 -20.80 60.09
C LEU A 71 32.21 -20.37 61.26
N GLU A 72 31.69 -19.99 62.43
CA GLU A 72 32.48 -19.62 63.60
C GLU A 72 33.35 -20.78 64.12
N THR A 73 32.92 -22.03 63.86
CA THR A 73 33.57 -23.23 64.35
C THR A 73 34.05 -24.20 63.28
N ASP A 74 33.54 -24.08 62.07
CA ASP A 74 33.93 -24.91 60.91
C ASP A 74 34.11 -24.03 59.66
N THR A 75 35.27 -24.07 59.03
CA THR A 75 35.60 -23.31 57.81
C THR A 75 35.59 -24.19 56.57
N SER A 76 34.61 -25.06 56.44
CA SER A 76 34.49 -25.94 55.26
C SER A 76 33.98 -25.23 54.01
N SER A 77 34.38 -25.71 52.86
CA SER A 77 33.94 -25.22 51.55
C SER A 77 32.43 -25.25 51.38
N GLY A 78 31.76 -26.28 51.96
CA GLY A 78 30.32 -26.43 51.92
C GLY A 78 29.53 -25.32 52.63
N ILE A 79 30.09 -24.81 53.78
CA ILE A 79 29.47 -23.68 54.50
C ILE A 79 29.63 -22.40 53.69
N PHE A 80 30.82 -22.18 53.09
CA PHE A 80 31.02 -21.03 52.18
C PHE A 80 30.10 -21.09 50.96
N PHE A 81 29.90 -22.24 50.37
CA PHE A 81 28.95 -22.43 49.28
C PHE A 81 27.52 -22.12 49.68
N ALA A 82 27.08 -22.66 50.85
CA ALA A 82 25.74 -22.40 51.37
C ALA A 82 25.51 -20.90 51.65
N LEU A 83 26.49 -20.21 52.23
CA LEU A 83 26.44 -18.76 52.45
C LEU A 83 26.37 -18.02 51.09
N GLY A 84 27.22 -18.36 50.15
CA GLY A 84 27.22 -17.79 48.81
C GLY A 84 25.88 -17.88 48.11
N LYS A 85 25.28 -19.07 48.15
CA LYS A 85 23.98 -19.38 47.55
C LYS A 85 22.84 -18.57 48.21
N ASN A 86 22.81 -18.49 49.55
CA ASN A 86 21.78 -17.75 50.25
C ASN A 86 21.95 -16.23 50.13
N TYR A 87 23.17 -15.70 50.08
CA TYR A 87 23.42 -14.29 49.78
C TYR A 87 23.01 -13.92 48.33
N LEU A 88 23.19 -14.83 47.37
CA LEU A 88 22.67 -14.64 46.02
C LEU A 88 21.13 -14.56 46.03
N ALA A 89 20.46 -15.47 46.73
CA ALA A 89 19.01 -15.45 46.84
C ALA A 89 18.49 -14.15 47.49
N LEU A 90 19.24 -13.57 48.43
CA LEU A 90 18.97 -12.27 49.02
C LEU A 90 19.41 -11.08 48.18
N ASN A 91 19.88 -11.30 46.96
CA ASN A 91 20.43 -10.28 46.04
C ASN A 91 21.59 -9.45 46.65
N LYS A 92 22.35 -10.03 47.58
CA LYS A 92 23.54 -9.42 48.23
C LYS A 92 24.78 -9.87 47.46
N LEU A 93 24.96 -9.39 46.23
CA LEU A 93 25.95 -9.89 45.28
C LEU A 93 27.40 -9.82 45.80
N SER A 94 27.78 -8.76 46.53
CA SER A 94 29.14 -8.62 47.07
C SER A 94 29.47 -9.72 48.09
N SER A 95 28.54 -10.03 48.98
CA SER A 95 28.67 -11.12 49.96
C SER A 95 28.62 -12.49 49.28
N ALA A 96 27.70 -12.68 48.37
CA ALA A 96 27.60 -13.90 47.58
C ALA A 96 28.94 -14.19 46.87
N LEU A 97 29.51 -13.19 46.17
CA LEU A 97 30.80 -13.31 45.49
C LEU A 97 31.95 -13.66 46.45
N LYS A 98 32.02 -12.99 47.63
CA LYS A 98 33.05 -13.26 48.64
C LYS A 98 33.02 -14.75 49.05
N PHE A 99 31.86 -15.24 49.45
CA PHE A 99 31.75 -16.59 49.97
C PHE A 99 31.85 -17.67 48.89
N SER A 100 31.34 -17.43 47.68
CA SER A 100 31.52 -18.36 46.59
C SER A 100 32.98 -18.47 46.10
N ARG A 101 33.76 -17.39 46.14
CA ARG A 101 35.19 -17.46 45.91
C ARG A 101 35.91 -18.29 46.95
N LEU A 102 35.57 -18.13 48.21
CA LEU A 102 36.14 -18.94 49.30
C LEU A 102 35.76 -20.42 49.12
N ALA A 103 34.54 -20.73 48.73
CA ALA A 103 34.14 -22.12 48.44
C ALA A 103 35.05 -22.77 47.41
N VAL A 104 35.31 -22.07 46.28
CA VAL A 104 36.22 -22.55 45.22
C VAL A 104 37.67 -22.61 45.68
N GLU A 105 38.13 -21.68 46.54
CA GLU A 105 39.47 -21.63 47.06
C GLU A 105 39.78 -22.79 47.99
N TYR A 106 38.77 -23.16 48.85
CA TYR A 106 38.92 -24.26 49.80
C TYR A 106 38.72 -25.64 49.20
N ASP A 107 37.95 -25.72 48.09
CA ASP A 107 37.84 -26.93 47.31
C ASP A 107 37.62 -26.60 45.84
N SER A 108 38.69 -26.74 45.08
CA SER A 108 38.73 -26.44 43.66
C SER A 108 38.34 -27.62 42.77
N THR A 109 37.86 -28.72 43.33
CA THR A 109 37.42 -29.91 42.58
C THR A 109 35.91 -30.00 42.47
N GLU A 110 35.13 -29.21 43.23
CA GLU A 110 33.70 -29.29 43.23
C GLU A 110 33.08 -28.35 42.17
N ILE A 111 32.44 -28.89 41.16
CA ILE A 111 31.86 -28.16 40.03
C ILE A 111 30.75 -27.19 40.44
N GLU A 112 29.95 -27.54 41.45
CA GLU A 112 28.84 -26.73 41.92
C GLU A 112 29.31 -25.37 42.47
N TYR A 113 30.51 -25.30 43.04
CA TYR A 113 31.10 -24.05 43.56
C TYR A 113 31.46 -23.10 42.42
N TYR A 114 31.99 -23.61 41.32
CA TYR A 114 32.27 -22.81 40.14
C TYR A 114 30.97 -22.38 39.46
N ASN A 115 29.98 -23.25 39.39
CA ASN A 115 28.66 -22.92 38.82
C ASN A 115 28.02 -21.76 39.57
N LEU A 116 28.01 -21.82 40.93
CA LEU A 116 27.49 -20.73 41.72
C LEU A 116 28.27 -19.43 41.51
N LEU A 117 29.59 -19.51 41.46
CA LEU A 117 30.45 -18.34 41.20
C LEU A 117 30.19 -17.73 39.85
N ALA A 118 30.02 -18.52 38.78
CA ALA A 118 29.66 -18.07 37.45
C ALA A 118 28.28 -17.43 37.44
N ASP A 119 27.28 -18.05 38.07
CA ASP A 119 25.92 -17.52 38.14
C ASP A 119 25.88 -16.17 38.86
N ILE A 120 26.69 -15.97 39.92
CA ILE A 120 26.81 -14.67 40.60
C ILE A 120 27.41 -13.62 39.69
N TYR A 121 28.45 -13.95 38.88
CA TYR A 121 29.01 -13.02 37.90
C TYR A 121 28.02 -12.68 36.82
N ILE A 122 27.22 -13.64 36.33
CA ILE A 122 26.16 -13.39 35.35
C ILE A 122 25.11 -12.43 35.91
N HIS A 123 24.64 -12.66 37.15
CA HIS A 123 23.72 -11.75 37.84
C HIS A 123 24.30 -10.34 38.03
N ALA A 124 25.61 -10.26 38.27
CA ALA A 124 26.31 -8.99 38.40
C ALA A 124 26.65 -8.34 37.03
N ARG A 125 26.22 -8.94 35.91
CA ARG A 125 26.57 -8.53 34.53
C ARG A 125 28.09 -8.45 34.28
N ALA A 126 28.84 -9.22 34.99
CA ALA A 126 30.30 -9.33 34.84
C ALA A 126 30.65 -10.53 33.94
N ASN A 127 30.15 -10.49 32.68
CA ASN A 127 30.19 -11.59 31.73
C ASN A 127 31.61 -12.11 31.48
N ASP A 128 32.61 -11.24 31.35
CA ASP A 128 34.02 -11.67 31.16
C ASP A 128 34.54 -12.48 32.36
N SER A 129 34.14 -12.10 33.59
CA SER A 129 34.54 -12.86 34.80
C SER A 129 33.83 -14.20 34.89
N ALA A 130 32.55 -14.25 34.49
CA ALA A 130 31.77 -15.50 34.41
C ALA A 130 32.41 -16.44 33.39
N ALA A 131 32.80 -15.93 32.21
CA ALA A 131 33.42 -16.71 31.16
C ALA A 131 34.75 -17.36 31.64
N VAL A 132 35.62 -16.59 32.30
CA VAL A 132 36.88 -17.12 32.84
C VAL A 132 36.61 -18.28 33.83
N VAL A 133 35.59 -18.17 34.66
CA VAL A 133 35.23 -19.24 35.61
C VAL A 133 34.70 -20.48 34.86
N LEU A 134 33.83 -20.29 33.87
CA LEU A 134 33.27 -21.41 33.09
C LEU A 134 34.32 -22.07 32.20
N GLU A 135 35.26 -21.30 31.61
CA GLU A 135 36.38 -21.86 30.85
C GLU A 135 37.27 -22.73 31.76
N LYS A 136 37.50 -22.31 33.01
CA LYS A 136 38.23 -23.13 33.97
C LYS A 136 37.49 -24.43 34.31
N VAL A 137 36.17 -24.39 34.40
CA VAL A 137 35.35 -25.63 34.56
C VAL A 137 35.60 -26.57 33.39
N LEU A 138 35.55 -26.08 32.14
CA LEU A 138 35.78 -26.92 30.96
C LEU A 138 37.21 -27.48 30.84
N GLN A 139 38.18 -26.83 31.46
CA GLN A 139 39.55 -27.37 31.56
C GLN A 139 39.62 -28.57 32.52
N ILE A 140 38.77 -28.58 33.59
CA ILE A 140 38.74 -29.65 34.59
C ILE A 140 37.76 -30.73 34.18
N TYR A 141 36.59 -30.33 33.64
CA TYR A 141 35.48 -31.18 33.23
C TYR A 141 35.13 -30.90 31.76
N PRO A 142 35.88 -31.47 30.79
CA PRO A 142 35.71 -31.17 29.35
C PRO A 142 34.33 -31.55 28.77
N ASP A 143 33.63 -32.50 29.41
CA ASP A 143 32.35 -33.03 28.91
C ASP A 143 31.13 -32.40 29.63
N GLU A 144 31.32 -31.31 30.39
CA GLU A 144 30.22 -30.68 31.15
C GLU A 144 29.31 -29.83 30.25
N VAL A 145 28.25 -30.43 29.80
CA VAL A 145 27.28 -29.87 28.82
C VAL A 145 26.69 -28.53 29.26
N ASN A 146 26.26 -28.40 30.53
CA ASN A 146 25.64 -27.18 31.00
C ASN A 146 26.60 -25.97 30.96
N THR A 147 27.88 -26.22 31.19
CA THR A 147 28.92 -25.20 31.13
C THR A 147 29.09 -24.64 29.72
N TYR A 148 29.05 -25.51 28.68
CA TYR A 148 29.07 -25.05 27.29
C TYR A 148 27.87 -24.15 26.96
N TYR A 149 26.67 -24.55 27.37
CA TYR A 149 25.48 -23.69 27.17
C TYR A 149 25.61 -22.33 27.85
N LYS A 150 26.02 -22.31 29.14
CA LYS A 150 26.20 -21.05 29.86
C LYS A 150 27.25 -20.16 29.22
N LEU A 151 28.38 -20.73 28.81
CA LEU A 151 29.49 -20.00 28.21
C LEU A 151 29.12 -19.45 26.83
N ALA A 152 28.49 -20.26 25.98
CA ALA A 152 28.01 -19.84 24.68
C ALA A 152 27.03 -18.67 24.79
N ARG A 153 26.03 -18.77 25.67
CA ARG A 153 25.03 -17.71 25.89
C ARG A 153 25.64 -16.39 26.38
N ILE A 154 26.70 -16.41 27.17
CA ILE A 154 27.42 -15.20 27.57
C ILE A 154 28.01 -14.48 26.35
N TYR A 155 28.47 -15.22 25.34
CA TYR A 155 29.15 -14.68 24.17
C TYR A 155 28.21 -14.37 22.98
N GLU A 156 26.94 -14.79 23.00
CA GLU A 156 25.98 -14.57 21.89
C GLU A 156 25.82 -13.09 21.49
N GLU A 157 25.85 -12.17 22.46
CA GLU A 157 25.66 -10.76 22.16
C GLU A 157 26.95 -10.08 21.67
N ASP A 158 28.04 -10.25 22.41
CA ASP A 158 29.26 -9.46 22.23
C ASP A 158 30.32 -10.15 21.36
N LYS A 159 30.34 -11.48 21.37
CA LYS A 159 31.37 -12.31 20.70
C LYS A 159 30.72 -13.50 19.96
N PRO A 160 29.78 -13.26 19.01
CA PRO A 160 28.97 -14.34 18.41
C PRO A 160 29.81 -15.43 17.73
N LEU A 161 30.94 -15.12 17.11
CA LEU A 161 31.82 -16.13 16.52
C LEU A 161 32.45 -17.06 17.57
N LEU A 162 32.67 -16.56 18.79
CA LEU A 162 33.18 -17.39 19.88
C LEU A 162 32.05 -18.28 20.43
N ALA A 163 30.83 -17.76 20.53
CA ALA A 163 29.64 -18.53 20.90
C ALA A 163 29.42 -19.68 19.93
N ILE A 164 29.50 -19.43 18.62
CA ILE A 164 29.40 -20.47 17.57
C ILE A 164 30.41 -21.57 17.81
N LYS A 165 31.69 -21.22 18.01
CA LYS A 165 32.75 -22.19 18.27
C LYS A 165 32.44 -23.06 19.48
N ILE A 166 31.95 -22.48 20.55
CA ILE A 166 31.60 -23.20 21.78
C ILE A 166 30.42 -24.14 21.54
N TYR A 167 29.40 -23.72 20.77
CA TYR A 167 28.30 -24.58 20.36
C TYR A 167 28.76 -25.71 19.41
N GLU A 168 29.70 -25.44 18.52
CA GLU A 168 30.31 -26.47 17.66
C GLU A 168 31.13 -27.50 18.49
N ASP A 169 31.86 -27.05 19.51
CA ASP A 169 32.54 -27.94 20.43
C ASP A 169 31.55 -28.80 21.24
N LEU A 170 30.43 -28.19 21.66
CA LEU A 170 29.35 -28.89 22.32
C LEU A 170 28.75 -29.98 21.41
N THR A 171 28.54 -29.70 20.12
CA THR A 171 28.02 -30.73 19.16
C THR A 171 28.94 -31.91 18.98
N LYS A 172 30.26 -31.76 19.22
CA LYS A 172 31.20 -32.91 19.19
C LYS A 172 31.02 -33.85 20.37
N ILE A 173 30.49 -33.34 21.50
CA ILE A 173 30.27 -34.08 22.75
C ILE A 173 28.91 -34.76 22.73
N ILE A 174 27.85 -34.01 22.46
CA ILE A 174 26.46 -34.53 22.55
C ILE A 174 25.91 -35.08 21.22
N GLY A 175 26.64 -34.88 20.12
CA GLY A 175 26.12 -35.06 18.77
C GLY A 175 25.31 -33.87 18.27
N PRO A 176 24.75 -33.96 17.04
CA PRO A 176 23.89 -32.94 16.50
C PRO A 176 22.61 -32.78 17.34
N ASP A 177 22.45 -31.63 17.95
CA ASP A 177 21.27 -31.27 18.75
C ASP A 177 20.48 -30.15 18.08
N TRP A 178 19.15 -30.25 18.18
CA TRP A 178 18.23 -29.34 17.49
C TRP A 178 18.40 -27.89 17.94
N ASN A 179 18.43 -27.66 19.25
CA ASN A 179 18.55 -26.29 19.81
C ASN A 179 19.93 -25.70 19.50
N VAL A 180 20.98 -26.50 19.63
CA VAL A 180 22.35 -26.06 19.37
C VAL A 180 22.54 -25.65 17.90
N LEU A 181 22.06 -26.47 16.98
CA LEU A 181 22.14 -26.15 15.54
C LEU A 181 21.31 -24.92 15.16
N LEU A 182 20.16 -24.72 15.81
CA LEU A 182 19.34 -23.53 15.61
C LEU A 182 20.09 -22.29 16.07
N HIS A 183 20.64 -22.26 17.30
CA HIS A 183 21.44 -21.14 17.81
C HIS A 183 22.66 -20.86 16.91
N ILE A 184 23.36 -21.88 16.45
CA ILE A 184 24.49 -21.71 15.51
C ILE A 184 24.00 -21.01 14.23
N SER A 185 22.85 -21.41 13.68
CA SER A 185 22.31 -20.81 12.44
C SER A 185 21.93 -19.34 12.64
N GLU A 186 21.26 -19.02 13.76
CA GLU A 186 20.88 -17.65 14.12
C GLU A 186 22.10 -16.74 14.34
N LEU A 187 23.14 -17.26 14.98
CA LEU A 187 24.37 -16.53 15.22
C LEU A 187 25.15 -16.30 13.92
N TYR A 188 25.21 -17.28 13.01
CA TYR A 188 25.79 -17.10 11.68
C TYR A 188 25.01 -16.06 10.86
N GLU A 189 23.67 -16.05 10.92
CA GLU A 189 22.84 -15.04 10.28
C GLU A 189 23.16 -13.63 10.86
N LYS A 190 23.24 -13.51 12.19
CA LYS A 190 23.56 -12.26 12.90
C LYS A 190 24.91 -11.66 12.48
N VAL A 191 25.90 -12.48 12.18
CA VAL A 191 27.23 -12.03 11.71
C VAL A 191 27.34 -11.92 10.19
N GLY A 192 26.27 -12.23 9.43
CA GLY A 192 26.25 -12.11 7.98
C GLY A 192 26.86 -13.31 7.23
N TYR A 193 27.08 -14.44 7.88
CA TYR A 193 27.62 -15.66 7.30
C TYR A 193 26.49 -16.59 6.82
N SER A 194 25.78 -16.13 5.78
CA SER A 194 24.57 -16.78 5.26
C SER A 194 24.79 -18.20 4.74
N GLU A 195 25.98 -18.52 4.20
CA GLU A 195 26.28 -19.88 3.74
C GLU A 195 26.45 -20.87 4.90
N GLU A 196 27.16 -20.48 5.95
CA GLU A 196 27.37 -21.28 7.15
C GLU A 196 26.06 -21.47 7.91
N ALA A 197 25.24 -20.42 8.00
CA ALA A 197 23.89 -20.52 8.55
C ALA A 197 23.05 -21.56 7.77
N THR A 198 23.07 -21.50 6.44
CA THR A 198 22.40 -22.50 5.57
C THR A 198 22.87 -23.92 5.88
N LYS A 199 24.18 -24.15 5.95
CA LYS A 199 24.73 -25.49 6.28
C LYS A 199 24.25 -26.00 7.63
N SER A 200 24.12 -25.11 8.62
CA SER A 200 23.63 -25.49 9.95
C SER A 200 22.15 -25.86 9.92
N LEU A 201 21.32 -25.11 9.15
CA LEU A 201 19.91 -25.42 8.93
C LEU A 201 19.70 -26.71 8.13
N GLU A 202 20.54 -27.00 7.12
CA GLU A 202 20.49 -28.25 6.39
C GLU A 202 20.82 -29.47 7.28
N LYS A 203 21.82 -29.34 8.17
CA LYS A 203 22.09 -30.33 9.20
C LYS A 203 20.88 -30.51 10.12
N LEU A 204 20.27 -29.44 10.55
CA LEU A 204 19.08 -29.44 11.38
C LEU A 204 17.92 -30.16 10.66
N ARG A 205 17.66 -29.82 9.37
CA ARG A 205 16.67 -30.51 8.52
C ARG A 205 16.92 -32.00 8.41
N SER A 206 18.20 -32.45 8.36
CA SER A 206 18.54 -33.84 8.25
C SER A 206 18.18 -34.68 9.50
N LEU A 207 17.99 -34.05 10.66
CA LEU A 207 17.59 -34.72 11.90
C LEU A 207 16.09 -35.04 11.91
N ASP A 208 15.27 -34.18 11.34
CA ASP A 208 13.82 -34.37 11.21
C ASP A 208 13.31 -33.74 9.90
N PRO A 209 13.44 -34.44 8.78
CA PRO A 209 13.03 -33.90 7.47
C PRO A 209 11.54 -33.65 7.33
N SER A 210 10.71 -34.27 8.17
CA SER A 210 9.25 -34.19 8.12
C SER A 210 8.69 -33.07 9.01
N ASN A 211 9.52 -32.39 9.77
CA ASN A 211 9.12 -31.34 10.70
C ASN A 211 8.72 -30.05 9.97
N LEU A 212 7.42 -29.83 9.90
CA LEU A 212 6.84 -28.67 9.22
C LEU A 212 7.26 -27.32 9.83
N ALA A 213 7.34 -27.24 11.16
CA ALA A 213 7.75 -26.01 11.82
C ALA A 213 9.19 -25.66 11.45
N LEU A 214 10.05 -26.67 11.36
CA LEU A 214 11.42 -26.49 10.92
C LEU A 214 11.50 -26.09 9.44
N GLN A 215 10.72 -26.75 8.57
CA GLN A 215 10.67 -26.39 7.15
C GLN A 215 10.25 -24.92 6.96
N LYS A 216 9.19 -24.47 7.67
CA LYS A 216 8.76 -23.05 7.66
C LYS A 216 9.88 -22.12 8.12
N LEU A 217 10.56 -22.44 9.21
CA LEU A 217 11.68 -21.63 9.72
C LEU A 217 12.82 -21.51 8.69
N ILE A 218 13.15 -22.60 7.99
CA ILE A 218 14.18 -22.59 6.95
C ILE A 218 13.74 -21.77 5.73
N ILE A 219 12.48 -21.90 5.32
CA ILE A 219 11.92 -21.09 4.23
C ILE A 219 11.99 -19.60 4.58
N ASP A 220 11.57 -19.22 5.79
CA ASP A 220 11.65 -17.84 6.27
C ASP A 220 13.11 -17.33 6.27
N PHE A 221 14.05 -18.18 6.69
CA PHE A 221 15.47 -17.85 6.63
C PHE A 221 15.94 -17.59 5.18
N TYR A 222 15.58 -18.49 4.25
CA TYR A 222 15.93 -18.33 2.83
C TYR A 222 15.33 -17.05 2.25
N GLN A 223 14.08 -16.72 2.58
CA GLN A 223 13.43 -15.48 2.13
C GLN A 223 14.15 -14.23 2.65
N ARG A 224 14.44 -14.16 3.96
CA ARG A 224 15.17 -13.03 4.56
C ARG A 224 16.56 -12.82 3.95
N ASN A 225 17.21 -13.91 3.56
CA ASN A 225 18.54 -13.89 2.94
C ASN A 225 18.51 -13.85 1.41
N GLN A 226 17.32 -13.61 0.79
CA GLN A 226 17.11 -13.54 -0.65
C GLN A 226 17.52 -14.81 -1.42
N LYS A 227 17.59 -15.96 -0.75
CA LYS A 227 17.81 -17.28 -1.33
C LYS A 227 16.48 -17.85 -1.83
N TYR A 228 15.92 -17.16 -2.82
CA TYR A 228 14.57 -17.45 -3.31
C TYR A 228 14.45 -18.82 -3.99
N ASP A 229 15.48 -19.25 -4.71
CA ASP A 229 15.45 -20.54 -5.43
C ASP A 229 15.42 -21.71 -4.45
N GLU A 230 16.17 -21.63 -3.35
CA GLU A 230 16.17 -22.63 -2.28
C GLU A 230 14.83 -22.65 -1.54
N ALA A 231 14.26 -21.48 -1.28
CA ALA A 231 12.94 -21.37 -0.66
C ALA A 231 11.85 -21.99 -1.56
N ILE A 232 11.85 -21.66 -2.86
CA ILE A 232 10.90 -22.20 -3.84
C ILE A 232 11.01 -23.72 -3.92
N LYS A 233 12.24 -24.26 -3.99
CA LYS A 233 12.45 -25.70 -4.03
C LYS A 233 11.87 -26.41 -2.80
N MET A 234 12.03 -25.84 -1.60
CA MET A 234 11.43 -26.40 -0.40
C MET A 234 9.90 -26.33 -0.43
N LEU A 235 9.34 -25.22 -0.93
CA LEU A 235 7.90 -25.07 -1.09
C LEU A 235 7.35 -26.06 -2.13
N ASP A 236 8.09 -26.34 -3.20
CA ASP A 236 7.74 -27.37 -4.18
C ASP A 236 7.71 -28.76 -3.57
N ASP A 237 8.71 -29.13 -2.76
CA ASP A 237 8.72 -30.39 -2.00
C ASP A 237 7.47 -30.52 -1.10
N ILE A 238 7.05 -29.42 -0.45
CA ILE A 238 5.84 -29.40 0.39
C ILE A 238 4.57 -29.55 -0.45
N ILE A 239 4.47 -28.83 -1.57
CA ILE A 239 3.30 -28.86 -2.47
C ILE A 239 3.18 -30.21 -3.17
N GLU A 240 4.30 -30.88 -3.51
CA GLU A 240 4.29 -32.24 -4.06
C GLU A 240 3.72 -33.24 -3.06
N LEU A 241 4.10 -33.15 -1.79
CA LEU A 241 3.60 -34.01 -0.73
C LEU A 241 2.16 -33.70 -0.33
N ARG A 242 1.76 -32.42 -0.40
CA ARG A 242 0.45 -31.90 -0.02
C ARG A 242 -0.02 -30.85 -1.03
N PRO A 243 -0.61 -31.29 -2.14
CA PRO A 243 -1.03 -30.40 -3.23
C PRO A 243 -2.06 -29.33 -2.83
N ASP A 244 -2.76 -29.54 -1.73
CA ASP A 244 -3.79 -28.65 -1.14
C ASP A 244 -3.25 -27.75 -0.02
N ASP A 245 -1.93 -27.71 0.21
CA ASP A 245 -1.32 -26.79 1.17
C ASP A 245 -1.33 -25.35 0.64
N LEU A 246 -2.35 -24.61 1.06
CA LEU A 246 -2.54 -23.21 0.65
C LEU A 246 -1.43 -22.29 1.19
N ASP A 247 -0.96 -22.52 2.42
CA ASP A 247 0.13 -21.71 3.01
C ASP A 247 1.41 -21.80 2.16
N ALA A 248 1.77 -23.00 1.71
CA ALA A 248 2.97 -23.20 0.90
C ALA A 248 2.84 -22.52 -0.47
N ARG A 249 1.66 -22.59 -1.09
CA ARG A 249 1.38 -21.88 -2.36
C ARG A 249 1.41 -20.37 -2.22
N GLU A 250 0.82 -19.83 -1.14
CA GLU A 250 0.84 -18.40 -0.87
C GLU A 250 2.27 -17.89 -0.70
N GLN A 251 3.07 -18.57 0.14
CA GLN A 251 4.48 -18.19 0.33
C GLN A 251 5.26 -18.23 -0.99
N LYS A 252 5.01 -19.25 -1.84
CA LYS A 252 5.63 -19.35 -3.15
C LYS A 252 5.22 -18.19 -4.07
N ALA A 253 3.93 -17.83 -4.09
CA ALA A 253 3.43 -16.69 -4.85
C ALA A 253 4.07 -15.38 -4.38
N LEU A 254 4.17 -15.17 -3.06
CA LEU A 254 4.79 -13.97 -2.49
C LEU A 254 6.28 -13.87 -2.85
N ILE A 255 7.01 -15.01 -2.89
CA ILE A 255 8.40 -15.01 -3.36
C ILE A 255 8.48 -14.61 -4.84
N PHE A 256 7.62 -15.11 -5.68
CA PHE A 256 7.57 -14.72 -7.10
C PHE A 256 7.26 -13.23 -7.26
N ILE A 257 6.31 -12.69 -6.50
CA ILE A 257 6.02 -11.24 -6.48
C ILE A 257 7.26 -10.44 -6.05
N ALA A 258 7.98 -10.88 -5.02
CA ALA A 258 9.21 -10.22 -4.58
C ALA A 258 10.31 -10.22 -5.66
N GLN A 259 10.31 -11.23 -6.55
CA GLN A 259 11.17 -11.31 -7.73
C GLN A 259 10.60 -10.59 -8.96
N ASN A 260 9.44 -9.93 -8.84
CA ASN A 260 8.67 -9.33 -9.95
C ASN A 260 8.22 -10.33 -11.02
N LYS A 261 8.03 -11.60 -10.64
CA LYS A 261 7.55 -12.70 -11.49
C LYS A 261 6.05 -12.90 -11.27
N TRP A 262 5.25 -12.00 -11.84
CA TRP A 262 3.81 -11.94 -11.59
C TRP A 262 3.03 -13.09 -12.23
N GLU A 263 3.48 -13.58 -13.39
CA GLU A 263 2.87 -14.70 -14.09
C GLU A 263 3.02 -16.00 -13.29
N GLU A 264 4.22 -16.28 -12.77
CA GLU A 264 4.48 -17.47 -11.95
C GLU A 264 3.73 -17.41 -10.60
N ALA A 265 3.58 -16.20 -10.06
CA ALA A 265 2.75 -15.99 -8.88
C ALA A 265 1.26 -16.23 -9.18
N ALA A 266 0.78 -15.81 -10.35
CA ALA A 266 -0.60 -16.03 -10.77
C ALA A 266 -0.94 -17.52 -10.90
N GLU A 267 -0.02 -18.38 -11.34
CA GLU A 267 -0.21 -19.83 -11.37
C GLU A 267 -0.54 -20.39 -9.96
N GLN A 268 0.13 -19.88 -8.94
CA GLN A 268 -0.14 -20.31 -7.56
C GLN A 268 -1.49 -19.77 -7.07
N TYR A 269 -1.81 -18.48 -7.34
CA TYR A 269 -3.06 -17.87 -6.94
C TYR A 269 -4.28 -18.42 -7.69
N ASN A 270 -4.14 -18.86 -8.94
CA ASN A 270 -5.23 -19.56 -9.65
C ASN A 270 -5.70 -20.81 -8.90
N TYR A 271 -4.80 -21.48 -8.17
CA TYR A 271 -5.23 -22.57 -7.31
C TYR A 271 -6.13 -22.11 -6.16
N PHE A 272 -5.80 -20.95 -5.52
CA PHE A 272 -6.63 -20.35 -4.46
C PHE A 272 -8.03 -19.98 -4.94
N LEU A 273 -8.11 -19.33 -6.11
CA LEU A 273 -9.36 -18.84 -6.64
C LEU A 273 -10.37 -19.97 -6.87
N ASN A 274 -9.88 -21.14 -7.23
CA ASN A 274 -10.69 -22.33 -7.48
C ASN A 274 -11.01 -23.15 -6.22
N GLN A 275 -10.52 -22.74 -5.01
CA GLN A 275 -10.83 -23.44 -3.76
C GLN A 275 -12.09 -22.88 -3.10
N PRO A 276 -13.12 -23.72 -2.84
CA PRO A 276 -14.32 -23.27 -2.13
C PRO A 276 -14.05 -22.85 -0.66
N SER A 277 -12.97 -23.36 -0.06
CA SER A 277 -12.58 -23.04 1.32
C SER A 277 -11.95 -21.66 1.48
N VAL A 278 -11.50 -21.03 0.40
CA VAL A 278 -10.91 -19.69 0.44
C VAL A 278 -12.02 -18.64 0.48
N PRO A 279 -12.05 -17.77 1.50
CA PRO A 279 -13.03 -16.69 1.60
C PRO A 279 -13.02 -15.76 0.39
N LEU A 280 -14.20 -15.29 0.00
CA LEU A 280 -14.38 -14.40 -1.17
C LEU A 280 -13.52 -13.14 -1.05
N GLU A 281 -13.41 -12.57 0.14
CA GLU A 281 -12.63 -11.36 0.43
C GLU A 281 -11.15 -11.56 0.10
N ILE A 282 -10.60 -12.75 0.38
CA ILE A 282 -9.21 -13.09 0.03
C ILE A 282 -9.06 -13.20 -1.48
N LYS A 283 -9.99 -13.87 -2.17
CA LYS A 283 -9.99 -13.97 -3.63
C LYS A 283 -10.01 -12.58 -4.29
N ILE A 284 -10.90 -11.70 -3.83
CA ILE A 284 -11.00 -10.31 -4.30
C ILE A 284 -9.69 -9.54 -4.02
N SER A 285 -9.11 -9.71 -2.83
CA SER A 285 -7.85 -9.04 -2.47
C SER A 285 -6.69 -9.43 -3.39
N ILE A 286 -6.61 -10.71 -3.78
CA ILE A 286 -5.62 -11.18 -4.76
C ILE A 286 -5.84 -10.46 -6.10
N GLY A 287 -7.05 -10.49 -6.65
CA GLY A 287 -7.37 -9.80 -7.90
C GLY A 287 -7.09 -8.30 -7.85
N ALA A 288 -7.43 -7.65 -6.73
CA ALA A 288 -7.20 -6.23 -6.50
C ALA A 288 -5.71 -5.87 -6.47
N SER A 289 -4.85 -6.75 -5.93
CA SER A 289 -3.40 -6.53 -5.93
C SER A 289 -2.82 -6.51 -7.36
N TYR A 290 -3.31 -7.39 -8.23
CA TYR A 290 -2.93 -7.42 -9.64
C TYR A 290 -3.49 -6.20 -10.40
N PHE A 291 -4.73 -5.83 -10.13
CA PHE A 291 -5.31 -4.61 -10.71
C PHE A 291 -4.54 -3.35 -10.30
N ALA A 292 -4.12 -3.24 -9.04
CA ALA A 292 -3.30 -2.12 -8.58
C ALA A 292 -1.92 -2.07 -9.25
N LYS A 293 -1.32 -3.23 -9.54
CA LYS A 293 -0.02 -3.34 -10.21
C LYS A 293 -0.06 -2.85 -11.65
N GLU A 294 -1.19 -2.96 -12.33
CA GLU A 294 -1.40 -2.49 -13.71
C GLU A 294 -1.00 -1.03 -13.91
N VAL A 295 -1.22 -0.18 -12.90
CA VAL A 295 -0.83 1.25 -12.96
C VAL A 295 0.66 1.43 -13.30
N THR A 296 1.51 0.49 -12.89
CA THR A 296 2.96 0.50 -13.13
C THR A 296 3.41 -0.47 -14.22
N ASP A 297 2.57 -1.44 -14.56
CA ASP A 297 2.86 -2.47 -15.54
C ASP A 297 1.58 -2.99 -16.21
N SER A 298 1.26 -2.43 -17.35
CA SER A 298 0.03 -2.76 -18.10
C SER A 298 -0.03 -4.20 -18.63
N SER A 299 1.09 -4.95 -18.60
CA SER A 299 1.11 -6.37 -19.00
C SER A 299 0.37 -7.27 -18.01
N ILE A 300 0.13 -6.78 -16.79
CA ILE A 300 -0.53 -7.52 -15.70
C ILE A 300 -2.06 -7.49 -15.79
N MET A 301 -2.64 -6.54 -16.53
CA MET A 301 -4.09 -6.40 -16.66
C MET A 301 -4.82 -7.69 -17.08
N PRO A 302 -4.34 -8.49 -18.04
CA PRO A 302 -5.00 -9.74 -18.43
C PRO A 302 -5.13 -10.73 -17.27
N LEU A 303 -4.13 -10.80 -16.39
CA LEU A 303 -4.15 -11.67 -15.20
C LEU A 303 -5.18 -11.19 -14.18
N ALA A 304 -5.26 -9.88 -13.94
CA ALA A 304 -6.29 -9.30 -13.08
C ALA A 304 -7.70 -9.61 -13.63
N LYS A 305 -7.90 -9.45 -14.94
CA LYS A 305 -9.17 -9.78 -15.60
C LYS A 305 -9.53 -11.26 -15.41
N GLU A 306 -8.60 -12.17 -15.69
CA GLU A 306 -8.78 -13.62 -15.53
C GLU A 306 -9.18 -13.99 -14.09
N PHE A 307 -8.54 -13.35 -13.09
CA PHE A 307 -8.86 -13.59 -11.70
C PHE A 307 -10.29 -13.18 -11.37
N PHE A 308 -10.70 -11.96 -11.72
CA PHE A 308 -12.05 -11.50 -11.47
C PHE A 308 -13.11 -12.28 -12.26
N GLU A 309 -12.83 -12.67 -13.49
CA GLU A 309 -13.72 -13.54 -14.28
C GLU A 309 -13.84 -14.94 -13.66
N THR A 310 -12.76 -15.46 -13.07
CA THR A 310 -12.79 -16.74 -12.36
C THR A 310 -13.64 -16.66 -11.10
N ILE A 311 -13.53 -15.58 -10.34
CA ILE A 311 -14.35 -15.36 -9.15
C ILE A 311 -15.83 -15.17 -9.54
N ASP A 312 -16.10 -14.41 -10.60
CA ASP A 312 -17.46 -14.09 -11.07
C ASP A 312 -18.25 -15.31 -11.55
N ARG A 313 -17.54 -16.34 -12.07
CA ARG A 313 -18.18 -17.61 -12.47
C ARG A 313 -18.84 -18.34 -11.30
N ASP A 314 -18.24 -18.25 -10.12
CA ASP A 314 -18.72 -18.95 -8.93
C ASP A 314 -19.67 -18.10 -8.10
N THR A 315 -19.45 -16.80 -8.04
CA THR A 315 -20.19 -15.88 -7.17
C THR A 315 -20.24 -14.48 -7.76
N SER A 316 -21.44 -14.05 -8.18
CA SER A 316 -21.64 -12.66 -8.60
C SER A 316 -21.60 -11.74 -7.38
N ASP A 317 -20.53 -11.01 -7.23
CA ASP A 317 -20.31 -10.04 -6.16
C ASP A 317 -20.13 -8.63 -6.72
N TRP A 318 -20.62 -7.61 -6.02
CA TRP A 318 -20.58 -6.23 -6.48
C TRP A 318 -19.15 -5.68 -6.59
N GLN A 319 -18.21 -6.10 -5.74
CA GLN A 319 -16.81 -5.66 -5.83
C GLN A 319 -16.14 -6.26 -7.05
N VAL A 320 -16.38 -7.54 -7.32
CA VAL A 320 -15.89 -8.21 -8.54
C VAL A 320 -16.42 -7.50 -9.79
N LYS A 321 -17.73 -7.21 -9.84
CA LYS A 321 -18.34 -6.46 -10.93
C LYS A 321 -17.79 -5.04 -11.06
N LEU A 322 -17.48 -4.38 -9.95
CA LEU A 322 -16.86 -3.05 -9.95
C LEU A 322 -15.47 -3.09 -10.64
N TYR A 323 -14.63 -4.07 -10.29
CA TYR A 323 -13.33 -4.25 -10.93
C TYR A 323 -13.45 -4.65 -12.40
N LEU A 324 -14.33 -5.60 -12.75
CA LEU A 324 -14.57 -5.99 -14.15
C LEU A 324 -15.05 -4.81 -14.99
N GLY A 325 -15.93 -3.97 -14.44
CA GLY A 325 -16.37 -2.73 -15.08
C GLY A 325 -15.21 -1.75 -15.31
N ALA A 326 -14.33 -1.57 -14.33
CA ALA A 326 -13.15 -0.71 -14.45
C ALA A 326 -12.16 -1.23 -15.50
N ILE A 327 -11.92 -2.54 -15.52
CA ILE A 327 -11.09 -3.20 -16.53
C ILE A 327 -11.68 -3.02 -17.94
N ALA A 328 -13.00 -3.20 -18.09
CA ALA A 328 -13.68 -3.03 -19.35
C ALA A 328 -13.56 -1.60 -19.91
N ILE A 329 -13.60 -0.56 -19.04
CA ILE A 329 -13.33 0.82 -19.44
C ILE A 329 -11.93 0.94 -20.03
N SER A 330 -10.90 0.42 -19.36
CA SER A 330 -9.51 0.50 -19.84
C SER A 330 -9.31 -0.20 -21.18
N GLN A 331 -10.11 -1.23 -21.46
CA GLN A 331 -10.11 -1.98 -22.73
C GLN A 331 -11.05 -1.38 -23.79
N ARG A 332 -11.77 -0.29 -23.48
CA ARG A 332 -12.80 0.33 -24.36
C ARG A 332 -13.96 -0.62 -24.68
N GLU A 333 -14.27 -1.52 -23.77
CA GLU A 333 -15.39 -2.47 -23.88
C GLU A 333 -16.64 -1.88 -23.19
N ASP A 334 -17.12 -0.73 -23.66
CA ASP A 334 -18.17 0.07 -23.01
C ASP A 334 -19.44 -0.74 -22.68
N SER A 335 -19.85 -1.66 -23.55
CA SER A 335 -21.02 -2.49 -23.30
C SER A 335 -20.85 -3.41 -22.09
N VAL A 336 -19.64 -3.99 -21.93
CA VAL A 336 -19.30 -4.84 -20.78
C VAL A 336 -19.19 -4.01 -19.51
N ALA A 337 -18.59 -2.81 -19.60
CA ALA A 337 -18.50 -1.88 -18.48
C ALA A 337 -19.90 -1.47 -17.98
N ILE A 338 -20.80 -1.10 -18.90
CA ILE A 338 -22.19 -0.73 -18.58
C ILE A 338 -22.90 -1.88 -17.85
N GLU A 339 -22.80 -3.11 -18.35
CA GLU A 339 -23.44 -4.28 -17.72
C GLU A 339 -22.95 -4.48 -16.29
N ASN A 340 -21.64 -4.44 -16.07
CA ASN A 340 -21.05 -4.64 -14.77
C ASN A 340 -21.40 -3.51 -13.78
N PHE A 341 -21.28 -2.23 -14.17
CA PHE A 341 -21.66 -1.12 -13.28
C PHE A 341 -23.17 -1.07 -13.00
N LYS A 342 -23.99 -1.47 -13.95
CA LYS A 342 -25.43 -1.60 -13.73
C LYS A 342 -25.73 -2.64 -12.65
N TYR A 343 -25.06 -3.80 -12.69
CA TYR A 343 -25.17 -4.77 -11.61
C TYR A 343 -24.79 -4.17 -10.26
N VAL A 344 -23.70 -3.38 -10.20
CA VAL A 344 -23.27 -2.73 -8.94
C VAL A 344 -24.31 -1.73 -8.44
N THR A 345 -24.88 -0.88 -9.32
CA THR A 345 -25.90 0.09 -8.90
C THR A 345 -27.18 -0.58 -8.39
N GLU A 346 -27.53 -1.75 -8.90
CA GLU A 346 -28.69 -2.53 -8.48
C GLU A 346 -28.47 -3.30 -7.16
N ASN A 347 -27.26 -3.82 -6.92
CA ASN A 347 -26.96 -4.71 -5.79
C ASN A 347 -26.14 -4.03 -4.66
N ALA A 348 -25.50 -2.91 -4.96
CA ALA A 348 -24.73 -2.09 -4.02
C ALA A 348 -25.04 -0.60 -4.25
N SER A 349 -26.31 -0.23 -4.15
CA SER A 349 -26.81 1.11 -4.46
C SER A 349 -26.14 2.23 -3.66
N TRP A 350 -25.47 1.91 -2.55
CA TRP A 350 -24.66 2.85 -1.76
C TRP A 350 -23.30 3.20 -2.38
N ASN A 351 -22.87 2.46 -3.42
CA ASN A 351 -21.57 2.69 -4.07
C ASN A 351 -21.71 3.80 -5.12
N VAL A 352 -21.40 5.02 -4.73
CA VAL A 352 -21.50 6.20 -5.59
C VAL A 352 -20.60 6.12 -6.83
N GLU A 353 -19.45 5.46 -6.72
CA GLU A 353 -18.52 5.30 -7.84
C GLU A 353 -19.18 4.58 -9.02
N ALA A 354 -19.93 3.52 -8.77
CA ALA A 354 -20.62 2.79 -9.82
C ALA A 354 -21.66 3.67 -10.55
N TRP A 355 -22.43 4.48 -9.81
CA TRP A 355 -23.36 5.43 -10.39
C TRP A 355 -22.67 6.45 -11.28
N VAL A 356 -21.58 7.05 -10.80
CA VAL A 356 -20.81 8.06 -11.54
C VAL A 356 -20.20 7.45 -12.80
N ARG A 357 -19.58 6.27 -12.70
CA ARG A 357 -18.98 5.59 -13.86
C ARG A 357 -20.04 5.19 -14.90
N LEU A 358 -21.16 4.63 -14.46
CA LEU A 358 -22.26 4.26 -15.36
C LEU A 358 -22.87 5.48 -16.04
N GLY A 359 -23.09 6.55 -15.27
CA GLY A 359 -23.61 7.81 -15.81
C GLY A 359 -22.66 8.46 -16.80
N GLY A 360 -21.36 8.46 -16.50
CA GLY A 360 -20.31 8.91 -17.41
C GLY A 360 -20.29 8.11 -18.72
N LEU A 361 -20.34 6.78 -18.63
CA LEU A 361 -20.42 5.91 -19.82
C LEU A 361 -21.65 6.19 -20.68
N TYR A 362 -22.83 6.40 -20.09
CA TYR A 362 -23.99 6.78 -20.84
C TYR A 362 -23.81 8.14 -21.51
N PHE A 363 -23.23 9.12 -20.81
CA PHE A 363 -22.96 10.44 -21.36
C PHE A 363 -21.97 10.38 -22.53
N ASP A 364 -20.84 9.70 -22.37
CA ASP A 364 -19.78 9.56 -23.38
C ASP A 364 -20.29 8.84 -24.65
N ASN A 365 -21.21 7.87 -24.46
CA ASN A 365 -21.87 7.17 -25.55
C ASN A 365 -23.07 7.96 -26.12
N ARG A 366 -23.22 9.26 -25.78
CA ARG A 366 -24.30 10.15 -26.22
C ARG A 366 -25.72 9.67 -25.86
N LYS A 367 -25.85 8.78 -24.86
CA LYS A 367 -27.12 8.30 -24.31
C LYS A 367 -27.57 9.25 -23.20
N TYR A 368 -27.85 10.51 -23.59
CA TYR A 368 -28.10 11.59 -22.64
C TYR A 368 -29.38 11.38 -21.82
N GLU A 369 -30.40 10.75 -22.40
CA GLU A 369 -31.65 10.47 -21.71
C GLU A 369 -31.46 9.39 -20.64
N GLU A 370 -30.70 8.33 -20.95
CA GLU A 370 -30.35 7.29 -19.99
C GLU A 370 -29.47 7.83 -18.85
N ALA A 371 -28.51 8.70 -19.19
CA ALA A 371 -27.66 9.37 -18.19
C ALA A 371 -28.49 10.28 -17.28
N GLU A 372 -29.41 11.09 -17.84
CA GLU A 372 -30.34 11.93 -17.06
C GLU A 372 -31.18 11.09 -16.11
N LYS A 373 -31.80 10.01 -16.60
CA LYS A 373 -32.65 9.12 -15.79
C LYS A 373 -31.85 8.51 -14.64
N LEU A 374 -30.67 7.95 -14.94
CA LEU A 374 -29.81 7.33 -13.94
C LEU A 374 -29.35 8.34 -12.89
N MET A 375 -28.89 9.52 -13.32
CA MET A 375 -28.40 10.55 -12.40
C MET A 375 -29.52 11.20 -11.59
N THR A 376 -30.74 11.27 -12.12
CA THR A 376 -31.93 11.72 -11.37
C THR A 376 -32.27 10.74 -10.24
N GLU A 377 -32.02 9.45 -10.40
CA GLU A 377 -32.13 8.48 -9.32
C GLU A 377 -30.98 8.62 -8.34
N ALA A 378 -29.74 8.68 -8.84
CA ALA A 378 -28.53 8.81 -8.01
C ALA A 378 -28.55 10.04 -7.10
N ILE A 379 -29.09 11.20 -7.57
CA ILE A 379 -29.11 12.44 -6.82
C ILE A 379 -29.94 12.36 -5.54
N GLN A 380 -30.91 11.42 -5.46
CA GLN A 380 -31.73 11.20 -4.26
C GLN A 380 -30.88 10.62 -3.12
N SER A 381 -29.91 9.77 -3.45
CA SER A 381 -29.00 9.16 -2.46
C SER A 381 -27.72 9.96 -2.27
N PHE A 382 -27.26 10.64 -3.31
CA PHE A 382 -25.98 11.34 -3.33
C PHE A 382 -26.10 12.84 -3.70
N PRO A 383 -26.94 13.63 -3.01
CA PRO A 383 -27.21 15.01 -3.36
C PRO A 383 -26.00 15.95 -3.22
N HIS A 384 -24.97 15.53 -2.47
CA HIS A 384 -23.74 16.28 -2.24
C HIS A 384 -22.53 15.72 -3.00
N GLU A 385 -22.75 14.82 -3.95
CA GLU A 385 -21.69 14.34 -4.83
C GLU A 385 -21.60 15.24 -6.08
N TYR A 386 -20.44 15.89 -6.27
CA TYR A 386 -20.28 16.85 -7.36
C TYR A 386 -20.39 16.19 -8.74
N ALA A 387 -19.83 14.97 -8.92
CA ALA A 387 -19.84 14.27 -10.18
C ALA A 387 -21.26 13.86 -10.61
N VAL A 388 -22.12 13.48 -9.66
CA VAL A 388 -23.53 13.18 -9.95
C VAL A 388 -24.24 14.45 -10.44
N ASN A 389 -24.05 15.59 -9.76
CA ASN A 389 -24.62 16.87 -10.20
C ASN A 389 -24.06 17.32 -11.55
N LEU A 390 -22.74 17.11 -11.78
CA LEU A 390 -22.09 17.45 -13.04
C LEU A 390 -22.66 16.65 -14.21
N ILE A 391 -22.69 15.31 -14.10
CA ILE A 391 -23.17 14.45 -15.18
C ILE A 391 -24.64 14.71 -15.47
N LEU A 392 -25.46 14.91 -14.44
CA LEU A 392 -26.89 15.26 -14.62
C LEU A 392 -27.02 16.58 -15.38
N GLY A 393 -26.30 17.61 -14.92
CA GLY A 393 -26.32 18.91 -15.56
C GLY A 393 -25.84 18.88 -17.02
N LEU A 394 -24.72 18.19 -17.28
CA LEU A 394 -24.21 18.00 -18.65
C LEU A 394 -25.22 17.26 -19.53
N SER A 395 -25.83 16.19 -19.02
CA SER A 395 -26.83 15.41 -19.77
C SER A 395 -28.07 16.24 -20.13
N LEU A 396 -28.52 17.11 -19.22
CA LEU A 396 -29.61 18.06 -19.46
C LEU A 396 -29.20 19.14 -20.49
N ALA A 397 -28.00 19.67 -20.38
CA ALA A 397 -27.49 20.70 -21.29
C ALA A 397 -27.39 20.17 -22.74
N GLN A 398 -26.89 18.94 -22.91
CA GLN A 398 -26.82 18.30 -24.24
C GLN A 398 -28.19 18.06 -24.89
N GLN A 399 -29.24 17.97 -24.08
CA GLN A 399 -30.63 17.87 -24.56
C GLN A 399 -31.29 19.26 -24.75
N GLY A 400 -30.53 20.38 -24.61
CA GLY A 400 -31.07 21.73 -24.70
C GLY A 400 -31.87 22.19 -23.47
N LYS A 401 -31.92 21.38 -22.40
CA LYS A 401 -32.66 21.71 -21.16
C LYS A 401 -31.84 22.64 -20.26
N ASN A 402 -31.28 23.73 -20.80
CA ASN A 402 -30.29 24.59 -20.17
C ASN A 402 -30.75 25.20 -18.82
N ASN A 403 -32.05 25.54 -18.69
CA ASN A 403 -32.59 26.08 -17.44
C ASN A 403 -32.50 25.06 -16.28
N LEU A 404 -32.75 23.77 -16.55
CA LEU A 404 -32.60 22.71 -15.55
C LEU A 404 -31.13 22.36 -15.30
N ALA A 405 -30.32 22.31 -16.36
CA ALA A 405 -28.88 22.05 -16.28
C ALA A 405 -28.17 23.06 -15.36
N LYS A 406 -28.55 24.35 -15.44
CA LYS A 406 -27.98 25.45 -14.68
C LYS A 406 -27.95 25.17 -13.18
N ASP A 407 -29.04 24.67 -12.61
CA ASP A 407 -29.14 24.44 -11.17
C ASP A 407 -28.20 23.33 -10.68
N TYR A 408 -28.12 22.22 -11.42
CA TYR A 408 -27.25 21.11 -11.07
C TYR A 408 -25.76 21.46 -11.29
N LEU A 409 -25.41 22.10 -12.39
CA LEU A 409 -24.05 22.54 -12.66
C LEU A 409 -23.56 23.58 -11.63
N LYS A 410 -24.42 24.53 -11.25
CA LYS A 410 -24.15 25.45 -10.16
C LYS A 410 -23.80 24.71 -8.88
N LYS A 411 -24.64 23.74 -8.50
CA LYS A 411 -24.43 22.93 -7.30
C LYS A 411 -23.13 22.12 -7.38
N SER A 412 -22.78 21.59 -8.53
CA SER A 412 -21.49 20.92 -8.75
C SER A 412 -20.31 21.86 -8.46
N THR A 413 -20.34 23.12 -8.95
CA THR A 413 -19.30 24.12 -8.66
C THR A 413 -19.26 24.57 -7.21
N GLU A 414 -20.37 24.50 -6.49
CA GLU A 414 -20.45 24.84 -5.04
C GLU A 414 -19.84 23.71 -4.20
N ILE A 415 -20.06 22.45 -4.59
CA ILE A 415 -19.52 21.27 -3.89
C ILE A 415 -18.01 21.13 -4.14
N ASN A 416 -17.58 21.23 -5.40
CA ASN A 416 -16.18 21.22 -5.78
C ASN A 416 -15.79 22.49 -6.55
N PRO A 417 -15.39 23.57 -5.86
CA PRO A 417 -15.09 24.86 -6.49
C PRO A 417 -13.83 24.87 -7.36
N GLN A 418 -13.03 23.82 -7.34
CA GLN A 418 -11.79 23.68 -8.10
C GLN A 418 -11.92 22.66 -9.25
N ASP A 419 -13.09 22.09 -9.48
CA ASP A 419 -13.31 21.21 -10.63
C ASP A 419 -13.50 22.04 -11.91
N VAL A 420 -12.51 21.97 -12.78
CA VAL A 420 -12.50 22.72 -14.06
C VAL A 420 -13.66 22.34 -14.95
N ASN A 421 -14.05 21.06 -14.96
CA ASN A 421 -15.17 20.59 -15.78
C ASN A 421 -16.51 21.19 -15.30
N SER A 422 -16.75 21.23 -13.99
CA SER A 422 -17.94 21.85 -13.41
C SER A 422 -18.00 23.34 -13.72
N LEU A 423 -16.87 24.05 -13.53
CA LEU A 423 -16.79 25.48 -13.81
C LEU A 423 -17.02 25.80 -15.29
N SER A 424 -16.41 25.02 -16.19
CA SER A 424 -16.54 25.16 -17.63
C SER A 424 -17.97 24.85 -18.11
N ALA A 425 -18.52 23.73 -17.66
CA ALA A 425 -19.88 23.31 -18.01
C ALA A 425 -20.93 24.34 -17.54
N TYR A 426 -20.78 24.85 -16.31
CA TYR A 426 -21.68 25.88 -15.78
C TYR A 426 -21.53 27.20 -16.56
N GLY A 427 -20.29 27.66 -16.82
CA GLY A 427 -20.03 28.85 -17.62
C GLY A 427 -20.59 28.74 -19.02
N PHE A 428 -20.41 27.60 -19.69
CA PHE A 428 -21.02 27.35 -21.01
C PHE A 428 -22.55 27.38 -20.96
N THR A 429 -23.16 26.71 -20.00
CA THR A 429 -24.63 26.70 -19.86
C THR A 429 -25.20 28.10 -19.61
N LEU A 430 -24.51 28.92 -18.80
CA LEU A 430 -24.88 30.32 -18.59
C LEU A 430 -24.81 31.12 -19.91
N SER A 431 -23.79 30.88 -20.72
CA SER A 431 -23.69 31.55 -22.03
C SER A 431 -24.82 31.21 -22.98
N GLN A 432 -25.26 29.92 -22.98
CA GLN A 432 -26.41 29.48 -23.76
C GLN A 432 -27.75 30.12 -23.29
N LEU A 433 -27.78 30.61 -22.04
CA LEU A 433 -28.89 31.35 -21.47
C LEU A 433 -28.71 32.87 -21.62
N ASN A 434 -27.72 33.36 -22.35
CA ASN A 434 -27.32 34.75 -22.52
C ASN A 434 -26.91 35.47 -21.21
N GLU A 435 -26.53 34.70 -20.18
CA GLU A 435 -26.03 35.26 -18.89
C GLU A 435 -24.50 35.45 -18.96
N ASN A 436 -24.04 36.21 -19.96
CA ASN A 436 -22.64 36.28 -20.35
C ASN A 436 -21.69 36.82 -19.28
N GLU A 437 -22.12 37.78 -18.43
CA GLU A 437 -21.30 38.33 -17.36
C GLU A 437 -20.97 37.28 -16.29
N GLU A 438 -21.96 36.45 -15.95
CA GLU A 438 -21.76 35.39 -14.96
C GLU A 438 -20.97 34.23 -15.59
N ALA A 439 -21.25 33.86 -16.83
CA ALA A 439 -20.51 32.87 -17.60
C ALA A 439 -18.99 33.19 -17.62
N ALA A 440 -18.64 34.45 -17.92
CA ALA A 440 -17.25 34.88 -17.93
C ALA A 440 -16.54 34.66 -16.59
N LYS A 441 -17.20 35.00 -15.46
CA LYS A 441 -16.61 34.77 -14.12
C LYS A 441 -16.24 33.32 -13.84
N TYR A 442 -17.10 32.39 -14.23
CA TYR A 442 -16.83 30.96 -13.98
C TYR A 442 -15.76 30.43 -14.92
N LEU A 443 -15.72 30.85 -16.19
CA LEU A 443 -14.64 30.47 -17.11
C LEU A 443 -13.30 31.12 -16.75
N GLU A 444 -13.29 32.36 -16.25
CA GLU A 444 -12.08 32.97 -15.69
C GLU A 444 -11.52 32.16 -14.51
N ARG A 445 -12.39 31.70 -13.61
CA ARG A 445 -11.98 30.82 -12.50
C ARG A 445 -11.41 29.49 -13.02
N ALA A 446 -12.05 28.86 -14.00
CA ALA A 446 -11.53 27.66 -14.66
C ALA A 446 -10.15 27.92 -15.30
N LEU A 447 -9.98 29.06 -15.96
CA LEU A 447 -8.73 29.44 -16.62
C LEU A 447 -7.60 29.77 -15.65
N VAL A 448 -7.92 30.17 -14.41
CA VAL A 448 -6.92 30.32 -13.33
C VAL A 448 -6.35 28.95 -12.93
N LEU A 449 -7.16 27.90 -12.95
CA LEU A 449 -6.75 26.54 -12.61
C LEU A 449 -5.99 25.87 -13.76
N GLU A 450 -6.44 26.11 -14.99
CA GLU A 450 -5.80 25.58 -16.21
C GLU A 450 -5.50 26.71 -17.20
N PRO A 451 -4.44 27.48 -16.99
CA PRO A 451 -4.16 28.67 -17.79
C PRO A 451 -4.01 28.44 -19.28
N ASP A 452 -3.47 27.31 -19.68
CA ASP A 452 -3.15 26.99 -21.07
C ASP A 452 -4.18 26.06 -21.74
N ASN A 453 -5.36 25.92 -21.15
CA ASN A 453 -6.45 25.14 -21.73
C ASN A 453 -7.09 25.91 -22.90
N VAL A 454 -6.81 25.45 -24.12
CA VAL A 454 -7.24 26.08 -25.37
C VAL A 454 -8.76 26.16 -25.46
N ASN A 455 -9.49 25.17 -24.97
CA ASN A 455 -10.96 25.17 -25.01
C ASN A 455 -11.56 26.25 -24.08
N LEU A 456 -10.99 26.43 -22.90
CA LEU A 456 -11.41 27.51 -21.98
C LEU A 456 -11.13 28.90 -22.58
N LEU A 457 -9.95 29.06 -23.20
CA LEU A 457 -9.59 30.30 -23.88
C LEU A 457 -10.56 30.59 -25.04
N ALA A 458 -10.93 29.58 -25.83
CA ALA A 458 -11.90 29.71 -26.92
C ALA A 458 -13.30 30.09 -26.41
N GLN A 459 -13.79 29.40 -25.38
CA GLN A 459 -15.11 29.66 -24.80
C GLN A 459 -15.19 31.08 -24.20
N LEU A 460 -14.20 31.48 -23.41
CA LEU A 460 -14.17 32.82 -22.81
C LEU A 460 -13.99 33.88 -23.88
N GLY A 461 -13.19 33.64 -24.93
CA GLY A 461 -13.06 34.51 -26.09
C GLY A 461 -14.38 34.76 -26.80
N LEU A 462 -15.19 33.70 -27.00
CA LEU A 462 -16.52 33.80 -27.58
C LEU A 462 -17.47 34.62 -26.70
N ILE A 463 -17.45 34.39 -25.39
CA ILE A 463 -18.28 35.14 -24.44
C ILE A 463 -17.92 36.62 -24.43
N TYR A 464 -16.64 36.95 -24.43
CA TYR A 464 -16.22 38.37 -24.53
C TYR A 464 -16.59 38.98 -25.86
N ASN A 465 -16.54 38.23 -26.96
CA ASN A 465 -17.05 38.70 -28.25
C ASN A 465 -18.55 39.05 -28.17
N ASN A 466 -19.37 38.17 -27.56
CA ASN A 466 -20.81 38.38 -27.37
C ASN A 466 -21.09 39.57 -26.45
N MET A 467 -20.19 39.86 -25.50
CA MET A 467 -20.26 41.06 -24.61
C MET A 467 -19.71 42.33 -25.27
N ASN A 468 -19.32 42.27 -26.53
CA ASN A 468 -18.68 43.37 -27.26
C ASN A 468 -17.32 43.83 -26.65
N LYS A 469 -16.65 42.97 -25.89
CA LYS A 469 -15.30 43.14 -25.34
C LYS A 469 -14.23 42.61 -26.28
N MET A 470 -14.09 43.30 -27.41
CA MET A 470 -13.31 42.77 -28.54
C MET A 470 -11.82 42.67 -28.25
N VAL A 471 -11.22 43.54 -27.47
CA VAL A 471 -9.80 43.55 -27.14
C VAL A 471 -9.45 42.30 -26.29
N GLU A 472 -10.28 42.06 -25.29
CA GLU A 472 -10.14 40.89 -24.41
C GLU A 472 -10.36 39.59 -25.17
N SER A 473 -11.38 39.52 -26.04
CA SER A 473 -11.67 38.38 -26.93
C SER A 473 -10.48 38.07 -27.84
N ASP A 474 -9.96 39.08 -28.58
CA ASP A 474 -8.82 38.91 -29.47
C ASP A 474 -7.58 38.40 -28.71
N SER A 475 -7.32 38.96 -27.51
CA SER A 475 -6.19 38.51 -26.67
C SER A 475 -6.25 37.03 -26.31
N LEU A 476 -7.46 36.53 -25.98
CA LEU A 476 -7.68 35.10 -25.64
C LEU A 476 -7.52 34.20 -26.88
N TYR A 477 -8.10 34.59 -28.01
CA TYR A 477 -7.92 33.83 -29.27
C TYR A 477 -6.45 33.80 -29.71
N GLU A 478 -5.74 34.93 -29.68
CA GLU A 478 -4.31 34.97 -29.98
C GLU A 478 -3.48 34.11 -29.02
N ARG A 479 -3.87 34.05 -27.71
CA ARG A 479 -3.23 33.16 -26.76
C ARG A 479 -3.50 31.70 -27.08
N ALA A 480 -4.74 31.35 -27.38
CA ALA A 480 -5.12 30.00 -27.78
C ALA A 480 -4.35 29.53 -29.03
N LEU A 481 -4.25 30.39 -30.07
CA LEU A 481 -3.53 30.06 -31.30
C LEU A 481 -2.00 30.02 -31.14
N ARG A 482 -1.42 30.64 -30.10
CA ARG A 482 -0.01 30.44 -29.78
C ARG A 482 0.26 29.06 -29.19
N ILE A 483 -0.73 28.47 -28.49
CA ILE A 483 -0.62 27.13 -27.89
C ILE A 483 -0.92 26.07 -28.94
N ASP A 484 -2.02 26.24 -29.67
CA ASP A 484 -2.48 25.33 -30.72
C ASP A 484 -2.88 26.10 -31.97
N PRO A 485 -1.94 26.34 -32.90
CA PRO A 485 -2.19 27.11 -34.12
C PRO A 485 -3.19 26.47 -35.09
N GLU A 486 -3.37 25.17 -34.99
CA GLU A 486 -4.23 24.39 -35.90
C GLU A 486 -5.60 24.08 -35.28
N ASN A 487 -5.91 24.63 -34.10
CA ASN A 487 -7.19 24.40 -33.44
C ASN A 487 -8.36 24.92 -34.31
N ALA A 488 -9.13 24.02 -34.86
CA ALA A 488 -10.20 24.33 -35.81
C ALA A 488 -11.28 25.24 -35.18
N LEU A 489 -11.68 25.00 -33.95
CA LEU A 489 -12.71 25.80 -33.27
C LEU A 489 -12.24 27.25 -33.02
N VAL A 490 -11.00 27.42 -32.53
CA VAL A 490 -10.42 28.74 -32.29
C VAL A 490 -10.27 29.53 -33.55
N ASN A 491 -9.73 28.89 -34.62
CA ASN A 491 -9.56 29.49 -35.93
C ASN A 491 -10.91 29.94 -36.51
N ASN A 492 -11.94 29.11 -36.42
CA ASN A 492 -13.28 29.46 -36.87
C ASN A 492 -13.87 30.64 -36.12
N ASN A 493 -13.89 30.58 -34.78
CA ASN A 493 -14.53 31.60 -33.95
C ASN A 493 -13.83 32.96 -34.09
N TYR A 494 -12.51 32.96 -34.16
CA TYR A 494 -11.75 34.18 -34.37
C TYR A 494 -11.91 34.74 -35.77
N ALA A 495 -11.89 33.88 -36.82
CA ALA A 495 -12.16 34.28 -38.18
C ALA A 495 -13.54 34.91 -38.35
N TYR A 496 -14.58 34.34 -37.72
CA TYR A 496 -15.92 34.89 -37.70
C TYR A 496 -15.92 36.29 -37.04
N SER A 497 -15.34 36.42 -35.84
CA SER A 497 -15.24 37.69 -35.11
C SER A 497 -14.50 38.77 -35.88
N LEU A 498 -13.41 38.42 -36.55
CA LEU A 498 -12.68 39.35 -37.43
C LEU A 498 -13.51 39.75 -38.64
N SER A 499 -14.20 38.82 -39.29
CA SER A 499 -15.02 39.05 -40.47
C SER A 499 -16.22 39.98 -40.18
N GLU A 500 -16.88 39.79 -39.01
CA GLU A 500 -17.96 40.66 -38.60
C GLU A 500 -17.51 42.13 -38.51
N ARG A 501 -16.30 42.37 -38.01
CA ARG A 501 -15.70 43.70 -37.88
C ARG A 501 -15.03 44.20 -39.14
N GLY A 502 -14.98 43.40 -40.20
CA GLY A 502 -14.27 43.75 -41.46
C GLY A 502 -12.75 43.90 -41.27
N LEU A 503 -12.16 43.23 -40.28
CA LEU A 503 -10.75 43.32 -39.93
C LEU A 503 -9.97 42.07 -40.43
N GLN A 504 -8.79 42.29 -40.97
CA GLN A 504 -7.84 41.21 -41.33
C GLN A 504 -8.52 40.08 -42.14
N LEU A 505 -9.36 40.41 -43.11
CA LEU A 505 -10.20 39.45 -43.84
C LEU A 505 -9.41 38.34 -44.53
N GLU A 506 -8.22 38.66 -45.09
CA GLU A 506 -7.33 37.64 -45.67
C GLU A 506 -6.79 36.66 -44.63
N ARG A 507 -6.46 37.15 -43.43
CA ARG A 507 -6.09 36.29 -42.30
C ARG A 507 -7.27 35.44 -41.86
N ALA A 508 -8.46 36.03 -41.70
CA ALA A 508 -9.68 35.31 -41.36
C ALA A 508 -9.96 34.17 -42.39
N LEU A 509 -9.72 34.42 -43.69
CA LEU A 509 -9.86 33.38 -44.70
C LEU A 509 -8.85 32.25 -44.55
N GLN A 510 -7.60 32.55 -44.17
CA GLN A 510 -6.60 31.50 -43.91
C GLN A 510 -6.99 30.68 -42.69
N MET A 511 -7.45 31.32 -41.61
CA MET A 511 -7.86 30.68 -40.39
C MET A 511 -9.05 29.75 -40.60
N VAL A 512 -10.12 30.18 -41.24
CA VAL A 512 -11.28 29.33 -41.47
C VAL A 512 -10.97 28.16 -42.42
N LYS A 513 -9.99 28.28 -43.34
CA LYS A 513 -9.52 27.15 -44.13
C LYS A 513 -8.91 26.04 -43.29
N ILE A 514 -8.16 26.37 -42.22
CA ILE A 514 -7.68 25.39 -41.25
C ILE A 514 -8.86 24.65 -40.62
N SER A 515 -9.92 25.37 -40.28
CA SER A 515 -11.13 24.76 -39.69
C SER A 515 -11.82 23.80 -40.70
N ILE A 516 -11.94 24.20 -41.97
CA ILE A 516 -12.49 23.36 -43.05
C ILE A 516 -11.63 22.12 -43.33
N GLU A 517 -10.30 22.25 -43.25
CA GLU A 517 -9.40 21.09 -43.43
C GLU A 517 -9.58 20.06 -42.31
N ALA A 518 -9.89 20.49 -41.09
CA ALA A 518 -10.15 19.61 -39.98
C ALA A 518 -11.53 18.90 -40.06
N ASP A 519 -12.57 19.63 -40.54
CA ASP A 519 -13.92 19.08 -40.74
C ASP A 519 -14.64 19.83 -41.86
N ALA A 520 -14.57 19.27 -43.06
CA ALA A 520 -15.12 19.87 -44.29
C ALA A 520 -16.65 19.89 -44.34
N LEU A 521 -17.33 19.16 -43.48
CA LEU A 521 -18.80 19.10 -43.41
C LEU A 521 -19.36 19.78 -42.15
N ASN A 522 -18.55 20.51 -41.40
CA ASN A 522 -19.04 21.29 -40.26
C ASN A 522 -19.80 22.52 -40.74
N SER A 523 -21.08 22.57 -40.50
CA SER A 523 -21.97 23.65 -40.97
C SER A 523 -21.54 25.04 -40.48
N SER A 524 -21.03 25.16 -39.26
CA SER A 524 -20.54 26.44 -38.71
C SER A 524 -19.26 26.91 -39.41
N TYR A 525 -18.37 25.98 -39.82
CA TYR A 525 -17.16 26.34 -40.56
C TYR A 525 -17.49 26.73 -41.99
N LEU A 526 -18.45 26.02 -42.58
CA LEU A 526 -18.95 26.36 -43.93
C LEU A 526 -19.64 27.72 -43.93
N ASP A 527 -20.44 28.04 -42.95
CA ASP A 527 -21.06 29.36 -42.80
C ASP A 527 -20.00 30.47 -42.64
N THR A 528 -19.01 30.24 -41.75
CA THR A 528 -17.94 31.22 -41.52
C THR A 528 -17.12 31.49 -42.76
N ILE A 529 -16.70 30.48 -43.53
CA ILE A 529 -15.92 30.70 -44.77
C ILE A 529 -16.76 31.42 -45.82
N GLY A 530 -18.05 31.06 -45.93
CA GLY A 530 -18.98 31.78 -46.82
C GLY A 530 -19.13 33.24 -46.42
N TRP A 531 -19.24 33.52 -45.12
CA TRP A 531 -19.35 34.88 -44.61
C TRP A 531 -18.07 35.68 -44.80
N VAL A 532 -16.87 35.08 -44.59
CA VAL A 532 -15.59 35.74 -44.90
C VAL A 532 -15.48 36.10 -46.39
N TYR A 533 -15.90 35.21 -47.29
CA TYR A 533 -15.93 35.54 -48.73
C TYR A 533 -16.91 36.66 -49.05
N TYR A 534 -18.09 36.69 -48.39
CA TYR A 534 -19.03 37.78 -48.51
C TYR A 534 -18.40 39.15 -48.09
N LYS A 535 -17.73 39.18 -46.95
CA LYS A 535 -17.05 40.42 -46.44
C LYS A 535 -15.88 40.86 -47.36
N LEU A 536 -15.25 39.93 -48.04
CA LEU A 536 -14.24 40.20 -49.09
C LEU A 536 -14.86 40.71 -50.41
N GLY A 537 -16.18 40.68 -50.57
CA GLY A 537 -16.87 41.01 -51.81
C GLY A 537 -16.88 39.93 -52.87
N GLU A 538 -16.45 38.72 -52.54
CA GLU A 538 -16.37 37.56 -53.44
C GLU A 538 -17.66 36.72 -53.36
N TYR A 539 -18.79 37.33 -53.71
CA TYR A 539 -20.15 36.74 -53.50
C TYR A 539 -20.38 35.42 -54.23
N ASP A 540 -19.74 35.26 -55.44
CA ASP A 540 -19.85 34.01 -56.20
C ASP A 540 -19.15 32.83 -55.52
N LYS A 541 -18.10 33.11 -54.71
CA LYS A 541 -17.46 32.09 -53.85
C LYS A 541 -18.21 31.86 -52.55
N ALA A 542 -18.84 32.89 -52.01
CA ALA A 542 -19.59 32.83 -50.74
C ALA A 542 -20.82 31.91 -50.87
N LEU A 543 -21.58 32.04 -51.96
CA LEU A 543 -22.88 31.38 -52.11
C LEU A 543 -22.85 29.85 -51.92
N PRO A 544 -21.94 29.07 -52.59
CA PRO A 544 -21.92 27.63 -52.45
C PRO A 544 -21.62 27.15 -51.02
N PHE A 545 -20.77 27.87 -50.27
CA PHE A 545 -20.45 27.50 -48.92
C PHE A 545 -21.64 27.70 -47.97
N ILE A 546 -22.38 28.81 -48.06
CA ILE A 546 -23.58 29.04 -47.23
C ILE A 546 -24.67 28.04 -47.61
N GLN A 547 -24.88 27.74 -48.87
CA GLN A 547 -25.84 26.71 -49.29
C GLN A 547 -25.48 25.34 -48.72
N GLN A 548 -24.22 24.95 -48.78
CA GLN A 548 -23.75 23.71 -48.19
C GLN A 548 -23.88 23.71 -46.66
N ALA A 549 -23.61 24.84 -46.00
CA ALA A 549 -23.81 24.98 -44.55
C ALA A 549 -25.28 24.69 -44.14
N ILE A 550 -26.22 25.24 -44.92
CA ILE A 550 -27.66 25.00 -44.69
C ILE A 550 -28.06 23.56 -45.03
N GLU A 551 -27.49 22.97 -46.07
CA GLU A 551 -27.75 21.57 -46.46
C GLU A 551 -27.30 20.58 -45.34
N VAL A 552 -26.14 20.82 -44.79
CA VAL A 552 -25.56 19.95 -43.75
C VAL A 552 -26.16 20.21 -42.35
N GLY A 553 -26.29 21.47 -41.97
CA GLY A 553 -26.67 21.85 -40.59
C GLY A 553 -28.15 22.16 -40.40
N GLY A 554 -28.90 22.22 -41.49
CA GLY A 554 -30.28 22.70 -41.47
C GLY A 554 -30.40 24.22 -41.51
N GLU A 555 -31.66 24.71 -41.62
CA GLU A 555 -31.94 26.13 -41.65
C GLU A 555 -31.80 26.78 -40.26
N SER A 556 -30.94 27.77 -40.16
CA SER A 556 -30.84 28.66 -38.99
C SER A 556 -31.10 30.10 -39.40
N SER A 557 -31.61 30.94 -38.49
CA SER A 557 -31.88 32.35 -38.78
C SER A 557 -30.62 33.08 -39.30
N ILE A 558 -29.46 32.80 -38.68
CA ILE A 558 -28.17 33.43 -39.05
C ILE A 558 -27.74 32.97 -40.46
N MET A 559 -27.76 31.67 -40.76
CA MET A 559 -27.34 31.16 -42.08
C MET A 559 -28.26 31.64 -43.19
N LEU A 560 -29.56 31.72 -42.94
CA LEU A 560 -30.52 32.30 -43.87
C LEU A 560 -30.31 33.80 -44.05
N GLU A 561 -30.00 34.56 -43.00
CA GLU A 561 -29.63 35.96 -43.11
C GLU A 561 -28.40 36.15 -44.00
N HIS A 562 -27.33 35.37 -43.75
CA HIS A 562 -26.13 35.38 -44.60
C HIS A 562 -26.43 35.04 -46.06
N LEU A 563 -27.29 34.01 -46.32
CA LEU A 563 -27.71 33.62 -47.68
C LEU A 563 -28.47 34.78 -48.34
N GLY A 564 -29.40 35.40 -47.65
CA GLY A 564 -30.16 36.54 -48.14
C GLY A 564 -29.25 37.73 -48.48
N ASP A 565 -28.28 38.05 -47.62
CA ASP A 565 -27.32 39.12 -47.87
C ASP A 565 -26.44 38.86 -49.11
N ILE A 566 -25.98 37.64 -49.31
CA ILE A 566 -25.22 37.25 -50.51
C ILE A 566 -26.07 37.39 -51.77
N LEU A 567 -27.30 36.87 -51.79
CA LEU A 567 -28.23 36.96 -52.91
C LEU A 567 -28.55 38.40 -53.28
N PHE A 568 -28.73 39.25 -52.26
CA PHE A 568 -28.96 40.69 -52.47
C PHE A 568 -27.76 41.34 -53.18
N MET A 569 -26.53 41.07 -52.71
CA MET A 569 -25.32 41.60 -53.35
C MET A 569 -25.07 41.09 -54.74
N GLN A 570 -25.57 39.88 -55.07
CA GLN A 570 -25.57 39.32 -56.45
C GLN A 570 -26.69 39.92 -57.32
N GLY A 571 -27.54 40.77 -56.79
CA GLY A 571 -28.64 41.42 -57.51
C GLY A 571 -29.97 40.64 -57.51
N SER A 572 -30.05 39.47 -56.84
CA SER A 572 -31.24 38.62 -56.75
C SER A 572 -32.17 39.11 -55.61
N ARG A 573 -32.63 40.33 -55.67
CA ARG A 573 -33.36 41.02 -54.60
C ARG A 573 -34.65 40.32 -54.14
N ASP A 574 -35.45 39.79 -55.09
CA ASP A 574 -36.68 39.10 -54.74
C ASP A 574 -36.41 37.81 -53.97
N GLN A 575 -35.36 37.05 -54.35
CA GLN A 575 -34.95 35.89 -53.59
C GLN A 575 -34.38 36.24 -52.22
N ALA A 576 -33.59 37.28 -52.15
CA ALA A 576 -33.07 37.77 -50.89
C ALA A 576 -34.19 38.09 -49.87
N LEU A 577 -35.21 38.82 -50.34
CA LEU A 577 -36.35 39.19 -49.50
C LEU A 577 -37.13 37.94 -49.03
N GLU A 578 -37.28 36.94 -49.87
CA GLU A 578 -37.94 35.67 -49.50
C GLU A 578 -37.12 34.93 -48.40
N ILE A 579 -35.81 34.87 -48.57
CA ILE A 579 -34.91 34.21 -47.60
C ILE A 579 -34.86 34.98 -46.27
N TRP A 580 -34.76 36.32 -46.28
CA TRP A 580 -34.83 37.11 -45.06
C TRP A 580 -36.16 36.94 -44.31
N LYS A 581 -37.30 36.78 -45.01
CA LYS A 581 -38.61 36.45 -44.35
C LYS A 581 -38.56 35.11 -43.67
N LYS A 582 -37.96 34.09 -44.28
CA LYS A 582 -37.78 32.77 -43.63
C LYS A 582 -36.85 32.90 -42.39
N ALA A 583 -35.76 33.64 -42.49
CA ALA A 583 -34.88 33.90 -41.37
C ALA A 583 -35.62 34.57 -40.21
N LEU A 584 -36.52 35.53 -40.51
CA LEU A 584 -37.30 36.25 -39.52
C LEU A 584 -38.38 35.35 -38.87
N GLU A 585 -38.92 34.35 -39.58
CA GLU A 585 -39.80 33.35 -39.01
C GLU A 585 -39.12 32.51 -37.91
N LEU A 586 -37.82 32.24 -38.07
CA LEU A 586 -37.01 31.51 -37.10
C LEU A 586 -36.56 32.40 -35.92
N ASP A 587 -36.29 33.69 -36.17
CA ASP A 587 -35.93 34.66 -35.12
C ASP A 587 -36.72 35.97 -35.31
N SER A 588 -37.90 35.99 -34.79
CA SER A 588 -38.85 37.11 -34.93
C SER A 588 -38.44 38.40 -34.15
N ALA A 589 -37.43 38.30 -33.29
CA ALA A 589 -36.94 39.41 -32.49
C ALA A 589 -35.71 40.11 -33.09
N ASN A 590 -35.13 39.59 -34.19
CA ASN A 590 -33.94 40.15 -34.82
C ASN A 590 -34.28 41.46 -35.53
N GLU A 591 -33.86 42.58 -34.90
CA GLU A 591 -34.12 43.92 -35.40
C GLU A 591 -33.55 44.19 -36.79
N ASN A 592 -32.34 43.63 -37.10
CA ASN A 592 -31.73 43.77 -38.41
C ASN A 592 -32.56 43.09 -39.51
N LEU A 593 -33.01 41.85 -39.27
CA LEU A 593 -33.89 41.14 -40.19
C LEU A 593 -35.23 41.87 -40.40
N ILE A 594 -35.82 42.39 -39.30
CA ILE A 594 -37.06 43.20 -39.41
C ILE A 594 -36.84 44.38 -40.33
N GLN A 595 -35.69 45.06 -40.20
CA GLN A 595 -35.37 46.22 -41.04
C GLN A 595 -35.12 45.82 -42.50
N LYS A 596 -34.30 44.75 -42.76
CA LYS A 596 -34.04 44.23 -44.11
C LYS A 596 -35.33 43.82 -44.82
N VAL A 597 -36.20 43.08 -44.12
CA VAL A 597 -37.51 42.69 -44.71
C VAL A 597 -38.41 43.89 -45.01
N LYS A 598 -38.42 44.90 -44.12
CA LYS A 598 -39.25 46.14 -44.29
C LYS A 598 -38.74 47.04 -45.42
N THR A 599 -37.44 47.23 -45.51
CA THR A 599 -36.82 48.16 -46.48
C THR A 599 -36.47 47.54 -47.80
N GLY A 600 -36.29 46.23 -47.86
CA GLY A 600 -35.80 45.48 -49.02
C GLY A 600 -34.31 45.73 -49.34
N VAL A 601 -33.55 46.22 -48.35
CA VAL A 601 -32.10 46.54 -48.50
C VAL A 601 -31.36 46.10 -47.21
N ILE A 602 -30.03 45.85 -47.36
CA ILE A 602 -29.12 45.53 -46.29
C ILE A 602 -28.87 46.72 -45.38
#